data_579a644552a32cf869ff7aea571250c9
#
_entry.id   579a644552a32cf869ff7aea571250c9
#
_cell.length_a   1.000
_cell.length_b   1.000
_cell.length_c   1.000
_cell.angle_alpha   90.00
_cell.angle_beta   90.00
_cell.angle_gamma   90.00
#
_symmetry.space_group_name_H-M   'P 1'
#
loop_
_entity.id
_entity.type
_entity.pdbx_description
1 polymer ?
#
loop_
_entity_poly.entity_id
_entity_poly.type
_entity_poly.pdbx_seq_one_letter_code
_entity_poly.pdbx_strand_id
1 'polypeptide(L)'
;TYIGYNTKEIPAGNGSPLTIQLQDDTQNLDEVIVVGYSVQKKKDLTGAVSVLEVGDLKDTPVSSVDQMMQGKLSGVNVIPDNMPGGGVAVRVRGFSTIRNNDPLYIIDGVPVEGGINFLNPNDIESMQVLKDASSASIYGARAANGVVIISTKKGKEGTFRVNLDAYVGVQTSAKQMRMLNAQEYGDLLWQAQRNDGKSPVSDVYGSGETAVIPEFLDADHRLPSGDVDWVDEIMQKAMVQSYNLSLAKADKVSSHLFSLGYFNQDGLMKYTGFERISGRFN
;
A
#
# COMPACT_ATOMS: atom_id res chain seq x y z
N THR A 1 13.36 -36.61 -15.36
CA THR A 1 12.41 -35.81 -14.56
C THR A 1 11.48 -35.06 -15.50
N TYR A 2 10.17 -35.24 -15.39
CA TYR A 2 9.16 -34.48 -16.13
C TYR A 2 8.47 -33.55 -15.11
N ILE A 3 8.22 -32.31 -15.51
CA ILE A 3 7.58 -31.33 -14.61
C ILE A 3 6.17 -31.80 -14.29
N GLY A 4 5.80 -31.87 -13.03
CA GLY A 4 4.49 -32.35 -12.55
C GLY A 4 4.39 -33.83 -12.24
N TYR A 5 5.52 -34.57 -12.31
CA TYR A 5 5.57 -36.00 -12.00
C TYR A 5 6.67 -36.33 -11.01
N ASN A 6 6.42 -37.33 -10.14
CA ASN A 6 7.41 -37.82 -9.19
C ASN A 6 8.63 -38.38 -9.94
N THR A 7 9.82 -38.01 -9.46
CA THR A 7 11.07 -38.52 -10.03
C THR A 7 11.17 -40.04 -9.82
N LYS A 8 11.26 -40.81 -10.92
CA LYS A 8 11.42 -42.25 -10.89
C LYS A 8 12.71 -42.64 -11.58
N GLU A 9 13.58 -43.31 -10.87
CA GLU A 9 14.80 -43.88 -11.44
C GLU A 9 14.53 -45.34 -11.86
N ILE A 10 14.86 -45.65 -13.11
CA ILE A 10 14.67 -46.97 -13.68
C ILE A 10 16.01 -47.44 -14.26
N PRO A 11 16.49 -48.62 -13.90
CA PRO A 11 17.73 -49.16 -14.48
C PRO A 11 17.55 -49.37 -15.99
N ALA A 12 18.55 -49.02 -16.76
CA ALA A 12 18.56 -49.19 -18.22
C ALA A 12 18.48 -50.68 -18.56
N GLY A 13 17.39 -51.06 -19.24
CA GLY A 13 17.20 -52.45 -19.64
C GLY A 13 17.94 -52.82 -20.91
N ASN A 14 18.16 -54.10 -21.15
CA ASN A 14 18.90 -54.67 -22.26
C ASN A 14 18.14 -54.60 -23.62
N GLY A 15 17.67 -53.41 -24.03
CA GLY A 15 17.15 -53.20 -25.39
C GLY A 15 15.66 -53.56 -25.59
N SER A 16 14.92 -53.92 -24.56
CA SER A 16 13.45 -54.08 -24.64
C SER A 16 12.71 -52.75 -24.49
N PRO A 17 11.57 -52.53 -25.18
CA PRO A 17 10.81 -51.30 -25.05
C PRO A 17 10.33 -51.14 -23.57
N LEU A 18 10.71 -50.03 -22.97
CA LEU A 18 10.41 -49.71 -21.57
C LEU A 18 9.14 -48.85 -21.54
N THR A 19 8.09 -49.35 -20.98
CA THR A 19 6.87 -48.55 -20.69
C THR A 19 6.98 -47.98 -19.30
N ILE A 20 7.13 -46.67 -19.20
CA ILE A 20 7.28 -45.95 -17.93
C ILE A 20 5.93 -45.27 -17.61
N GLN A 21 5.28 -45.75 -16.56
CA GLN A 21 4.15 -45.01 -15.98
C GLN A 21 4.71 -43.98 -14.99
N LEU A 22 4.49 -42.71 -15.29
CA LEU A 22 4.76 -41.60 -14.38
C LEU A 22 3.57 -41.44 -13.43
N GLN A 23 3.89 -41.23 -12.16
CA GLN A 23 2.87 -40.86 -11.16
C GLN A 23 2.86 -39.35 -11.04
N ASP A 24 1.69 -38.75 -11.12
CA ASP A 24 1.51 -37.33 -10.92
C ASP A 24 2.07 -36.92 -9.55
N ASP A 25 2.88 -35.89 -9.53
CA ASP A 25 3.31 -35.25 -8.29
C ASP A 25 2.15 -34.40 -7.76
N THR A 26 1.18 -35.06 -7.17
CA THR A 26 0.08 -34.41 -6.47
C THR A 26 0.52 -33.97 -5.08
N GLN A 27 1.63 -33.25 -4.96
CA GLN A 27 1.81 -32.38 -3.80
C GLN A 27 0.83 -31.21 -3.96
N ASN A 28 -0.44 -31.48 -3.74
CA ASN A 28 -1.38 -30.47 -3.34
C ASN A 28 -0.83 -29.90 -2.03
N LEU A 29 -0.15 -28.80 -2.09
CA LEU A 29 0.04 -27.93 -0.94
C LEU A 29 -1.39 -27.57 -0.51
N ASP A 30 -1.92 -28.31 0.47
CA ASP A 30 -3.20 -27.98 1.10
C ASP A 30 -3.03 -26.59 1.71
N GLU A 31 -3.48 -25.58 0.95
CA GLU A 31 -3.44 -24.18 1.37
C GLU A 31 -4.31 -24.05 2.61
N VAL A 32 -3.66 -23.81 3.73
CA VAL A 32 -4.29 -23.79 5.05
C VAL A 32 -4.63 -22.34 5.40
N ILE A 33 -5.88 -22.11 5.74
CA ILE A 33 -6.41 -20.77 6.01
C ILE A 33 -6.82 -20.68 7.47
N VAL A 34 -6.48 -19.61 8.15
CA VAL A 34 -6.94 -19.32 9.51
C VAL A 34 -8.34 -18.73 9.43
N VAL A 35 -9.33 -19.43 9.97
CA VAL A 35 -10.71 -18.95 10.07
C VAL A 35 -11.14 -18.97 11.52
N GLY A 36 -11.38 -17.80 12.07
CA GLY A 36 -11.71 -17.66 13.48
C GLY A 36 -10.55 -18.05 14.39
N TYR A 37 -10.79 -19.01 15.24
CA TYR A 37 -9.81 -19.57 16.19
C TYR A 37 -9.25 -20.93 15.73
N SER A 38 -9.56 -21.35 14.50
CA SER A 38 -9.15 -22.64 13.96
C SER A 38 -8.48 -22.47 12.59
N VAL A 39 -7.62 -23.44 12.28
CA VAL A 39 -6.94 -23.56 10.99
C VAL A 39 -7.73 -24.54 10.14
N GLN A 40 -8.23 -24.13 8.99
CA GLN A 40 -9.01 -24.96 8.06
C GLN A 40 -8.36 -24.98 6.69
N LYS A 41 -8.60 -26.04 5.91
CA LYS A 41 -8.13 -26.09 4.53
C LYS A 41 -9.00 -25.19 3.66
N LYS A 42 -8.40 -24.44 2.74
CA LYS A 42 -9.11 -23.53 1.83
C LYS A 42 -10.27 -24.21 1.10
N LYS A 43 -10.09 -25.48 0.73
CA LYS A 43 -11.11 -26.29 0.04
C LYS A 43 -12.35 -26.60 0.89
N ASP A 44 -12.23 -26.51 2.22
CA ASP A 44 -13.31 -26.82 3.16
C ASP A 44 -14.14 -25.58 3.51
N LEU A 45 -13.76 -24.40 2.99
CA LEU A 45 -14.47 -23.16 3.21
C LEU A 45 -15.52 -22.94 2.14
N THR A 46 -16.77 -22.84 2.56
CA THR A 46 -17.92 -22.56 1.68
C THR A 46 -18.11 -21.09 1.37
N GLY A 47 -17.38 -20.18 2.04
CA GLY A 47 -17.47 -18.73 1.87
C GLY A 47 -16.46 -18.15 0.88
N ALA A 48 -16.72 -16.96 0.33
CA ALA A 48 -15.79 -16.22 -0.53
C ALA A 48 -14.65 -15.62 0.29
N VAL A 49 -13.57 -16.38 0.43
CA VAL A 49 -12.32 -15.95 1.08
C VAL A 49 -11.28 -15.65 0.01
N SER A 50 -10.67 -14.46 0.10
CA SER A 50 -9.50 -14.13 -0.71
C SER A 50 -8.26 -14.14 0.18
N VAL A 51 -7.23 -14.84 -0.27
CA VAL A 51 -5.94 -14.95 0.41
C VAL A 51 -4.89 -14.21 -0.40
N LEU A 52 -4.04 -13.49 0.26
CA LEU A 52 -2.89 -12.79 -0.27
C LEU A 52 -1.66 -13.22 0.51
N GLU A 53 -0.75 -13.94 -0.12
CA GLU A 53 0.55 -14.26 0.46
C GLU A 53 1.51 -13.11 0.21
N VAL A 54 2.18 -12.67 1.26
CA VAL A 54 3.10 -11.51 1.17
C VAL A 54 4.36 -11.84 0.38
N GLY A 55 4.67 -13.13 0.18
CA GLY A 55 5.76 -13.56 -0.72
C GLY A 55 5.66 -12.96 -2.12
N ASP A 56 4.43 -12.79 -2.62
CA ASP A 56 4.15 -12.22 -3.95
C ASP A 56 4.21 -10.68 -4.00
N LEU A 57 4.44 -10.02 -2.86
CA LEU A 57 4.37 -8.57 -2.72
C LEU A 57 5.71 -7.89 -2.39
N LYS A 58 6.80 -8.66 -2.30
CA LYS A 58 8.12 -8.14 -1.90
C LYS A 58 8.66 -7.03 -2.80
N ASP A 59 8.19 -6.99 -4.04
CA ASP A 59 8.67 -6.03 -5.05
C ASP A 59 7.92 -4.69 -5.02
N THR A 60 6.90 -4.55 -4.17
CA THR A 60 6.12 -3.30 -4.08
C THR A 60 6.41 -2.61 -2.75
N PRO A 61 7.23 -1.56 -2.75
CA PRO A 61 7.47 -0.79 -1.54
C PRO A 61 6.19 -0.04 -1.14
N VAL A 62 5.62 -0.43 0.00
CA VAL A 62 4.41 0.19 0.56
C VAL A 62 4.69 0.70 1.96
N SER A 63 4.08 1.83 2.33
CA SER A 63 4.23 2.43 3.65
C SER A 63 3.36 1.74 4.72
N SER A 64 2.23 1.16 4.30
CA SER A 64 1.28 0.51 5.21
C SER A 64 0.85 -0.86 4.72
N VAL A 65 0.40 -1.70 5.66
CA VAL A 65 -0.11 -3.05 5.39
C VAL A 65 -1.39 -3.01 4.54
N ASP A 66 -2.24 -2.01 4.75
CA ASP A 66 -3.48 -1.84 3.99
C ASP A 66 -3.22 -1.62 2.49
N GLN A 67 -2.17 -0.88 2.15
CA GLN A 67 -1.78 -0.63 0.76
C GLN A 67 -1.36 -1.91 0.03
N MET A 68 -0.88 -2.92 0.74
CA MET A 68 -0.53 -4.21 0.13
C MET A 68 -1.72 -4.88 -0.55
N MET A 69 -2.94 -4.63 -0.08
CA MET A 69 -4.17 -5.19 -0.65
C MET A 69 -4.63 -4.50 -1.94
N GLN A 70 -4.09 -3.32 -2.25
CA GLN A 70 -4.55 -2.50 -3.38
C GLN A 70 -4.37 -3.22 -4.72
N GLY A 71 -5.48 -3.41 -5.44
CA GLY A 71 -5.49 -4.07 -6.75
C GLY A 71 -5.21 -5.57 -6.74
N LYS A 72 -4.97 -6.18 -5.56
CA LYS A 72 -4.64 -7.61 -5.44
C LYS A 72 -5.85 -8.48 -5.07
N LEU A 73 -6.84 -7.91 -4.42
CA LEU A 73 -7.99 -8.64 -3.90
C LEU A 73 -9.29 -8.18 -4.60
N SER A 74 -9.97 -9.09 -5.27
CA SER A 74 -11.26 -8.78 -5.90
C SER A 74 -12.29 -8.35 -4.84
N GLY A 75 -13.10 -7.32 -5.14
CA GLY A 75 -14.13 -6.81 -4.22
C GLY A 75 -13.61 -6.11 -2.96
N VAL A 76 -12.31 -5.79 -2.93
CA VAL A 76 -11.68 -4.93 -1.92
C VAL A 76 -11.22 -3.66 -2.61
N ASN A 77 -11.75 -2.53 -2.18
CA ASN A 77 -11.31 -1.21 -2.64
C ASN A 77 -10.43 -0.58 -1.56
N VAL A 78 -9.23 -0.20 -1.96
CA VAL A 78 -8.23 0.41 -1.08
C VAL A 78 -7.96 1.82 -1.58
N ILE A 79 -8.26 2.81 -0.76
CA ILE A 79 -8.12 4.23 -1.07
C ILE A 79 -7.06 4.80 -0.13
N PRO A 80 -5.80 4.89 -0.58
CA PRO A 80 -4.75 5.50 0.23
C PRO A 80 -4.96 7.01 0.33
N ASP A 81 -4.69 7.55 1.50
CA ASP A 81 -4.39 8.97 1.64
C ASP A 81 -2.99 9.21 1.05
N ASN A 82 -2.86 10.19 0.17
CA ASN A 82 -1.59 10.48 -0.50
C ASN A 82 -0.57 11.21 0.40
N MET A 83 -0.91 11.46 1.66
CA MET A 83 0.04 12.02 2.62
C MET A 83 0.98 10.94 3.16
N PRO A 84 2.25 11.26 3.45
CA PRO A 84 3.15 10.35 4.14
C PRO A 84 2.55 9.86 5.46
N GLY A 85 2.51 8.53 5.65
CA GLY A 85 1.88 7.95 6.85
C GLY A 85 0.37 8.14 6.94
N GLY A 86 -0.26 8.67 5.90
CA GLY A 86 -1.70 8.87 5.83
C GLY A 86 -2.48 7.57 5.98
N GLY A 87 -3.71 7.68 6.46
CA GLY A 87 -4.61 6.55 6.62
C GLY A 87 -4.96 5.91 5.26
N VAL A 88 -5.36 4.67 5.32
CA VAL A 88 -5.85 3.95 4.15
C VAL A 88 -7.27 3.52 4.42
N ALA A 89 -8.21 3.97 3.60
CA ALA A 89 -9.59 3.52 3.69
C ALA A 89 -9.75 2.21 2.93
N VAL A 90 -10.04 1.14 3.64
CA VAL A 90 -10.34 -0.18 3.05
C VAL A 90 -11.84 -0.40 3.04
N ARG A 91 -12.38 -0.80 1.90
CA ARG A 91 -13.81 -1.09 1.73
C ARG A 91 -13.99 -2.46 1.13
N VAL A 92 -14.72 -3.33 1.82
CA VAL A 92 -15.03 -4.68 1.36
C VAL A 92 -16.46 -4.68 0.82
N ARG A 93 -16.62 -4.93 -0.49
CA ARG A 93 -17.91 -4.90 -1.21
C ARG A 93 -18.68 -3.57 -1.13
N GLY A 94 -17.97 -2.45 -0.88
CA GLY A 94 -18.57 -1.11 -0.93
C GLY A 94 -18.96 -0.56 0.44
N PHE A 95 -20.03 0.22 0.47
CA PHE A 95 -20.52 0.90 1.66
C PHE A 95 -21.77 0.20 2.19
N SER A 96 -21.79 -0.17 3.46
CA SER A 96 -22.94 -0.79 4.13
C SER A 96 -23.65 0.16 5.08
N THR A 97 -22.97 1.21 5.54
CA THR A 97 -23.51 2.19 6.50
C THR A 97 -23.14 3.62 6.11
N ILE A 98 -23.84 4.60 6.65
CA ILE A 98 -23.51 6.03 6.53
C ILE A 98 -22.41 6.48 7.49
N ARG A 99 -21.98 5.65 8.42
CA ARG A 99 -20.95 6.00 9.40
C ARG A 99 -19.63 5.36 9.07
N ASN A 100 -19.23 4.36 9.84
CA ASN A 100 -17.97 3.66 9.65
C ASN A 100 -18.17 2.42 8.76
N ASN A 101 -17.41 2.33 7.66
CA ASN A 101 -17.40 1.21 6.73
C ASN A 101 -16.05 0.49 6.71
N ASP A 102 -15.20 0.72 7.71
CA ASP A 102 -13.94 0.01 7.82
C ASP A 102 -14.18 -1.47 8.19
N PRO A 103 -13.42 -2.40 7.62
CA PRO A 103 -13.50 -3.80 7.99
C PRO A 103 -12.96 -4.00 9.42
N LEU A 104 -13.35 -5.10 10.04
CA LEU A 104 -12.74 -5.54 11.29
C LEU A 104 -11.37 -6.15 11.01
N TYR A 105 -10.33 -5.68 11.67
CA TYR A 105 -8.99 -6.26 11.58
C TYR A 105 -8.76 -7.28 12.68
N ILE A 106 -8.23 -8.45 12.31
CA ILE A 106 -7.84 -9.50 13.23
C ILE A 106 -6.36 -9.78 13.00
N ILE A 107 -5.52 -9.50 13.99
CA ILE A 107 -4.08 -9.71 13.91
C ILE A 107 -3.71 -10.88 14.82
N ASP A 108 -3.22 -11.96 14.24
CA ASP A 108 -2.88 -13.20 14.96
C ASP A 108 -3.99 -13.69 15.90
N GLY A 109 -5.25 -13.54 15.47
CA GLY A 109 -6.44 -13.94 16.24
C GLY A 109 -6.98 -12.87 17.18
N VAL A 110 -6.32 -11.72 17.34
CA VAL A 110 -6.76 -10.62 18.21
C VAL A 110 -7.46 -9.55 17.40
N PRO A 111 -8.71 -9.20 17.72
CA PRO A 111 -9.41 -8.10 17.05
C PRO A 111 -8.80 -6.74 17.44
N VAL A 112 -8.54 -5.90 16.43
CA VAL A 112 -7.99 -4.56 16.59
C VAL A 112 -8.99 -3.55 16.05
N GLU A 113 -9.24 -2.49 16.81
CA GLU A 113 -10.06 -1.37 16.40
C GLU A 113 -9.17 -0.22 15.92
N GLY A 114 -9.56 0.42 14.84
CA GLY A 114 -8.81 1.52 14.23
C GLY A 114 -7.87 1.07 13.11
N GLY A 115 -6.97 1.97 12.71
CA GLY A 115 -6.02 1.70 11.62
C GLY A 115 -4.88 0.78 12.04
N ILE A 116 -4.29 0.10 11.08
CA ILE A 116 -3.17 -0.84 11.27
C ILE A 116 -1.82 -0.28 10.80
N ASN A 117 -1.70 1.06 10.71
CA ASN A 117 -0.47 1.73 10.26
C ASN A 117 0.75 1.48 11.17
N PHE A 118 0.52 1.00 12.41
CA PHE A 118 1.58 0.63 13.32
C PHE A 118 2.29 -0.68 12.92
N LEU A 119 1.63 -1.53 12.11
CA LEU A 119 2.23 -2.77 11.65
C LEU A 119 3.30 -2.52 10.59
N ASN A 120 4.39 -3.25 10.71
CA ASN A 120 5.41 -3.28 9.68
C ASN A 120 4.99 -4.27 8.57
N PRO A 121 4.86 -3.84 7.30
CA PRO A 121 4.56 -4.73 6.18
C PRO A 121 5.51 -5.93 6.08
N ASN A 122 6.77 -5.75 6.45
CA ASN A 122 7.76 -6.83 6.42
C ASN A 122 7.52 -7.94 7.45
N ASP A 123 6.72 -7.68 8.49
CA ASP A 123 6.37 -8.70 9.51
C ASP A 123 5.16 -9.56 9.14
N ILE A 124 4.49 -9.26 8.04
CA ILE A 124 3.30 -9.98 7.60
C ILE A 124 3.68 -11.23 6.81
N GLU A 125 3.01 -12.35 7.10
CA GLU A 125 3.13 -13.61 6.35
C GLU A 125 2.01 -13.72 5.31
N SER A 126 0.77 -13.48 5.74
CA SER A 126 -0.39 -13.54 4.85
C SER A 126 -1.52 -12.61 5.31
N MET A 127 -2.36 -12.23 4.38
CA MET A 127 -3.60 -11.51 4.64
C MET A 127 -4.78 -12.25 4.00
N GLN A 128 -5.89 -12.31 4.72
CA GLN A 128 -7.10 -12.96 4.25
C GLN A 128 -8.27 -12.00 4.45
N VAL A 129 -9.17 -11.95 3.46
CA VAL A 129 -10.36 -11.10 3.55
C VAL A 129 -11.61 -11.98 3.48
N LEU A 130 -12.36 -12.01 4.59
CA LEU A 130 -13.67 -12.63 4.67
C LEU A 130 -14.70 -11.62 4.18
N LYS A 131 -15.26 -11.91 3.02
CA LYS A 131 -16.19 -10.99 2.35
C LYS A 131 -17.64 -11.33 2.62
N ASP A 132 -17.94 -12.60 2.95
CA ASP A 132 -19.29 -13.08 3.15
C ASP A 132 -19.70 -13.08 4.62
N ALA A 133 -20.96 -12.75 4.86
CA ALA A 133 -21.52 -12.74 6.21
C ALA A 133 -21.44 -14.11 6.89
N SER A 134 -21.50 -15.22 6.14
CA SER A 134 -21.38 -16.58 6.69
C SER A 134 -20.00 -16.84 7.32
N SER A 135 -18.93 -16.50 6.62
CA SER A 135 -17.57 -16.67 7.12
C SER A 135 -17.18 -15.62 8.17
N ALA A 136 -17.79 -14.43 8.11
CA ALA A 136 -17.57 -13.34 9.05
C ALA A 136 -18.40 -13.46 10.34
N SER A 137 -19.43 -14.31 10.37
CA SER A 137 -20.42 -14.41 11.47
C SER A 137 -19.80 -14.77 12.83
N ILE A 138 -18.70 -15.50 12.84
CA ILE A 138 -17.97 -15.86 14.08
C ILE A 138 -17.42 -14.63 14.84
N TYR A 139 -17.27 -13.49 14.14
CA TYR A 139 -16.81 -12.23 14.74
C TYR A 139 -17.95 -11.27 15.11
N GLY A 140 -19.21 -11.73 14.92
CA GLY A 140 -20.42 -11.00 15.32
C GLY A 140 -20.71 -9.75 14.50
N ALA A 141 -21.48 -8.82 15.07
CA ALA A 141 -21.97 -7.62 14.39
C ALA A 141 -20.84 -6.69 13.90
N ARG A 142 -19.68 -6.71 14.53
CA ARG A 142 -18.51 -5.91 14.10
C ARG A 142 -17.97 -6.30 12.73
N ALA A 143 -18.27 -7.51 12.28
CA ALA A 143 -17.83 -8.02 10.99
C ALA A 143 -18.76 -7.66 9.83
N ALA A 144 -19.78 -6.82 10.04
CA ALA A 144 -20.75 -6.45 9.01
C ALA A 144 -20.11 -5.83 7.75
N ASN A 145 -18.98 -5.14 7.90
CA ASN A 145 -18.22 -4.53 6.80
C ASN A 145 -17.10 -5.45 6.25
N GLY A 146 -17.13 -6.74 6.57
CA GLY A 146 -16.07 -7.70 6.26
C GLY A 146 -15.00 -7.78 7.34
N VAL A 147 -14.14 -8.78 7.22
CA VAL A 147 -13.04 -9.03 8.16
C VAL A 147 -11.73 -9.19 7.39
N VAL A 148 -10.69 -8.49 7.82
CA VAL A 148 -9.33 -8.65 7.33
C VAL A 148 -8.52 -9.38 8.41
N ILE A 149 -8.11 -10.60 8.12
CA ILE A 149 -7.28 -11.41 9.00
C ILE A 149 -5.84 -11.28 8.54
N ILE A 150 -4.98 -10.88 9.45
CA ILE A 150 -3.55 -10.67 9.23
C ILE A 150 -2.80 -11.70 10.05
N SER A 151 -2.05 -12.54 9.38
CA SER A 151 -1.14 -13.48 10.00
C SER A 151 0.28 -12.95 9.89
N THR A 152 0.98 -12.92 10.99
CA THR A 152 2.33 -12.41 11.01
C THR A 152 3.35 -13.55 10.96
N LYS A 153 4.54 -13.25 10.48
CA LYS A 153 5.64 -14.19 10.37
C LYS A 153 5.97 -14.83 11.73
N LYS A 154 6.27 -16.12 11.68
CA LYS A 154 6.75 -16.92 12.82
C LYS A 154 8.09 -17.55 12.48
N GLY A 155 8.84 -17.97 13.47
CA GLY A 155 10.02 -18.80 13.25
C GLY A 155 9.63 -20.11 12.55
N LYS A 156 10.39 -20.52 11.54
CA LYS A 156 10.22 -21.82 10.88
C LYS A 156 11.24 -22.79 11.45
N GLU A 157 10.85 -24.05 11.66
CA GLU A 157 11.72 -25.11 12.19
C GLU A 157 12.99 -25.23 11.35
N GLY A 158 14.13 -25.34 12.02
CA GLY A 158 15.43 -25.45 11.38
C GLY A 158 16.50 -24.56 11.98
N THR A 159 17.38 -24.05 11.13
CA THR A 159 18.51 -23.22 11.53
C THR A 159 18.08 -21.79 11.88
N PHE A 160 18.88 -21.15 12.73
CA PHE A 160 18.76 -19.71 12.98
C PHE A 160 18.87 -18.92 11.68
N ARG A 161 17.91 -18.03 11.43
CA ARG A 161 17.84 -17.22 10.22
C ARG A 161 17.93 -15.74 10.59
N VAL A 162 18.74 -15.04 9.83
CA VAL A 162 18.86 -13.59 9.89
C VAL A 162 18.44 -13.06 8.51
N ASN A 163 17.44 -12.19 8.46
CA ASN A 163 17.07 -11.49 7.25
C ASN A 163 17.22 -9.99 7.48
N LEU A 164 17.84 -9.34 6.52
CA LEU A 164 17.95 -7.89 6.45
C LEU A 164 17.34 -7.43 5.13
N ASP A 165 16.25 -6.69 5.21
CA ASP A 165 15.61 -6.06 4.06
C ASP A 165 15.89 -4.55 4.15
N ALA A 166 16.54 -4.00 3.13
CA ALA A 166 16.86 -2.58 3.04
C ALA A 166 16.38 -2.00 1.70
N TYR A 167 15.71 -0.88 1.77
CA TYR A 167 15.18 -0.19 0.60
C TYR A 167 15.39 1.32 0.74
N VAL A 168 15.87 1.95 -0.33
CA VAL A 168 15.98 3.41 -0.45
C VAL A 168 15.41 3.81 -1.82
N GLY A 169 14.55 4.79 -1.83
CA GLY A 169 13.94 5.30 -3.05
C GLY A 169 13.77 6.81 -3.04
N VAL A 170 13.59 7.37 -4.23
CA VAL A 170 13.28 8.79 -4.42
C VAL A 170 11.90 8.89 -5.09
N GLN A 171 11.01 9.64 -4.46
CA GLN A 171 9.70 9.96 -4.99
C GLN A 171 9.72 11.34 -5.63
N THR A 172 9.11 11.44 -6.79
CA THR A 172 8.93 12.71 -7.50
C THR A 172 7.49 12.81 -7.99
N SER A 173 6.99 14.04 -8.15
CA SER A 173 5.68 14.23 -8.78
C SER A 173 5.73 13.78 -10.24
N ALA A 174 4.82 12.90 -10.63
CA ALA A 174 4.74 12.39 -12.00
C ALA A 174 4.24 13.48 -12.98
N LYS A 175 3.31 14.31 -12.52
CA LYS A 175 2.75 15.43 -13.29
C LYS A 175 2.26 16.50 -12.33
N GLN A 176 2.70 17.71 -12.55
CA GLN A 176 2.18 18.91 -11.89
C GLN A 176 1.24 19.63 -12.82
N MET A 177 0.20 20.24 -12.25
CA MET A 177 -0.64 21.17 -12.99
C MET A 177 0.18 22.44 -13.24
N ARG A 178 0.35 22.81 -14.50
CA ARG A 178 0.99 24.08 -14.86
C ARG A 178 0.05 25.21 -14.46
N MET A 179 0.51 26.08 -13.59
CA MET A 179 -0.17 27.33 -13.27
C MET A 179 0.22 28.40 -14.28
N LEU A 180 -0.64 29.38 -14.43
CA LEU A 180 -0.32 30.56 -15.23
C LEU A 180 0.69 31.42 -14.46
N ASN A 181 1.66 31.96 -15.17
CA ASN A 181 2.52 33.00 -14.61
C ASN A 181 1.78 34.36 -14.56
N ALA A 182 2.38 35.37 -13.93
CA ALA A 182 1.74 36.66 -13.74
C ALA A 182 1.30 37.29 -15.06
N GLN A 183 2.12 37.21 -16.11
CA GLN A 183 1.78 37.77 -17.44
C GLN A 183 0.67 36.96 -18.11
N GLU A 184 0.75 35.67 -18.13
CA GLU A 184 -0.27 34.78 -18.70
C GLU A 184 -1.64 34.98 -18.02
N TYR A 185 -1.65 35.20 -16.70
CA TYR A 185 -2.88 35.51 -15.97
C TYR A 185 -3.45 36.89 -16.37
N GLY A 186 -2.58 37.90 -16.47
CA GLY A 186 -2.98 39.22 -16.92
C GLY A 186 -3.58 39.19 -18.34
N ASP A 187 -2.96 38.48 -19.27
CA ASP A 187 -3.43 38.36 -20.65
C ASP A 187 -4.79 37.60 -20.70
N LEU A 188 -4.95 36.55 -19.89
CA LEU A 188 -6.22 35.83 -19.79
C LEU A 188 -7.33 36.75 -19.24
N LEU A 189 -7.03 37.52 -18.19
CA LEU A 189 -7.97 38.48 -17.61
C LEU A 189 -8.41 39.52 -18.64
N TRP A 190 -7.47 40.06 -19.44
CA TRP A 190 -7.76 40.99 -20.54
C TRP A 190 -8.66 40.36 -21.60
N GLN A 191 -8.36 39.15 -21.99
CA GLN A 191 -9.18 38.40 -22.95
C GLN A 191 -10.60 38.18 -22.42
N ALA A 192 -10.74 37.78 -21.13
CA ALA A 192 -12.05 37.58 -20.51
C ALA A 192 -12.88 38.83 -20.48
N GLN A 193 -12.31 39.99 -20.09
CA GLN A 193 -13.02 41.28 -20.08
C GLN A 193 -13.43 41.73 -21.46
N ARG A 194 -12.58 41.55 -22.49
CA ARG A 194 -12.94 41.85 -23.89
C ARG A 194 -14.08 40.96 -24.39
N ASN A 195 -14.08 39.70 -24.05
CA ASN A 195 -15.17 38.76 -24.40
C ASN A 195 -16.50 39.21 -23.78
N ASP A 196 -16.45 39.81 -22.58
CA ASP A 196 -17.60 40.42 -21.91
C ASP A 196 -18.01 41.81 -22.54
N GLY A 197 -17.31 42.28 -23.56
CA GLY A 197 -17.54 43.59 -24.17
C GLY A 197 -17.11 44.79 -23.32
N LYS A 198 -16.23 44.54 -22.32
CA LYS A 198 -15.69 45.59 -21.44
C LYS A 198 -14.32 46.05 -21.89
N SER A 199 -13.98 47.30 -21.57
CA SER A 199 -12.59 47.75 -21.67
C SER A 199 -11.78 47.15 -20.55
N PRO A 200 -10.63 46.46 -20.83
CA PRO A 200 -9.85 45.82 -19.79
C PRO A 200 -9.30 46.81 -18.77
N VAL A 201 -9.49 46.49 -17.48
CA VAL A 201 -8.97 47.26 -16.35
C VAL A 201 -8.74 46.35 -15.15
N SER A 202 -7.67 46.60 -14.43
CA SER A 202 -7.34 45.91 -13.19
C SER A 202 -6.54 46.84 -12.29
N ASP A 203 -6.76 46.75 -10.98
CA ASP A 203 -5.99 47.51 -9.99
C ASP A 203 -4.51 47.10 -9.96
N VAL A 204 -4.20 45.87 -10.37
CA VAL A 204 -2.84 45.37 -10.42
C VAL A 204 -2.17 45.56 -11.77
N TYR A 205 -2.87 45.25 -12.87
CA TYR A 205 -2.30 45.28 -14.24
C TYR A 205 -2.57 46.56 -15.00
N GLY A 206 -3.21 47.54 -14.37
CA GLY A 206 -3.52 48.82 -14.95
C GLY A 206 -4.71 48.78 -15.92
N SER A 207 -4.65 49.61 -16.96
CA SER A 207 -5.67 49.73 -18.00
C SER A 207 -5.01 49.94 -19.37
N GLY A 208 -5.66 49.50 -20.45
CA GLY A 208 -5.13 49.69 -21.80
C GLY A 208 -5.27 48.43 -22.65
N GLU A 209 -4.51 48.35 -23.73
CA GLU A 209 -4.61 47.27 -24.70
C GLU A 209 -3.95 45.97 -24.20
N THR A 210 -2.96 46.06 -23.36
CA THR A 210 -2.22 44.91 -22.79
C THR A 210 -2.15 44.99 -21.28
N ALA A 211 -2.15 43.86 -20.62
CA ALA A 211 -1.87 43.76 -19.19
C ALA A 211 -0.39 44.07 -18.94
N VAL A 212 -0.10 44.96 -18.01
CA VAL A 212 1.28 45.35 -17.66
C VAL A 212 1.51 44.98 -16.20
N ILE A 213 2.56 44.17 -15.93
CA ILE A 213 2.98 43.86 -14.57
C ILE A 213 3.68 45.12 -14.02
N PRO A 214 3.20 45.70 -12.91
CA PRO A 214 3.87 46.87 -12.32
C PRO A 214 5.16 46.41 -11.63
N GLU A 215 6.14 47.29 -11.50
CA GLU A 215 7.37 47.03 -10.77
C GLU A 215 7.12 46.88 -9.25
N PHE A 216 6.15 47.66 -8.74
CA PHE A 216 5.70 47.64 -7.37
C PHE A 216 4.17 47.53 -7.29
N LEU A 217 3.69 46.80 -6.28
CA LEU A 217 2.25 46.61 -6.05
C LEU A 217 1.63 47.73 -5.20
N ASP A 218 2.46 48.57 -4.56
CA ASP A 218 2.06 49.66 -3.70
C ASP A 218 2.68 51.00 -4.14
N ALA A 219 1.98 52.09 -3.82
CA ALA A 219 2.42 53.44 -4.17
C ALA A 219 3.70 53.85 -3.42
N ASP A 220 4.01 53.25 -2.28
CA ASP A 220 5.19 53.56 -1.47
C ASP A 220 6.44 52.81 -1.95
N HIS A 221 6.34 52.02 -3.01
CA HIS A 221 7.41 51.17 -3.58
C HIS A 221 8.07 50.22 -2.56
N ARG A 222 7.27 49.64 -1.63
CA ARG A 222 7.74 48.69 -0.60
C ARG A 222 7.49 47.26 -0.98
N LEU A 223 6.51 46.97 -1.83
CA LEU A 223 6.10 45.67 -2.25
C LEU A 223 6.45 45.47 -3.73
N PRO A 224 7.64 44.94 -4.05
CA PRO A 224 7.97 44.66 -5.43
C PRO A 224 7.04 43.57 -5.98
N SER A 225 6.65 43.66 -7.22
CA SER A 225 5.92 42.59 -7.89
C SER A 225 6.85 41.38 -8.07
N GLY A 226 6.29 40.21 -7.96
CA GLY A 226 7.01 38.96 -8.14
C GLY A 226 6.19 37.98 -8.96
N ASP A 227 6.88 37.12 -9.69
CA ASP A 227 6.29 35.97 -10.37
C ASP A 227 6.89 34.70 -9.80
N VAL A 228 6.24 34.17 -8.76
CA VAL A 228 6.72 33.02 -8.01
C VAL A 228 5.83 31.81 -8.30
N ASP A 229 6.42 30.74 -8.80
CA ASP A 229 5.73 29.45 -8.85
C ASP A 229 5.64 28.85 -7.45
N TRP A 230 4.54 29.12 -6.78
CA TRP A 230 4.29 28.62 -5.43
C TRP A 230 4.19 27.12 -5.36
N VAL A 231 3.82 26.43 -6.47
CA VAL A 231 3.77 24.98 -6.49
C VAL A 231 5.20 24.41 -6.46
N ASP A 232 6.09 24.97 -7.28
CA ASP A 232 7.50 24.55 -7.28
C ASP A 232 8.19 24.89 -5.95
N GLU A 233 7.84 26.05 -5.36
CA GLU A 233 8.40 26.46 -4.07
C GLU A 233 8.03 25.54 -2.91
N ILE A 234 6.82 24.97 -2.89
CA ILE A 234 6.38 24.07 -1.82
C ILE A 234 6.70 22.59 -2.09
N MET A 235 6.98 22.24 -3.36
CA MET A 235 7.27 20.85 -3.73
C MET A 235 8.75 20.53 -3.60
N GLN A 236 9.03 19.25 -3.35
CA GLN A 236 10.39 18.72 -3.28
C GLN A 236 10.48 17.30 -3.78
N LYS A 237 11.69 16.85 -4.06
CA LYS A 237 11.99 15.43 -4.22
C LYS A 237 12.01 14.80 -2.84
N ALA A 238 11.27 13.73 -2.65
CA ALA A 238 11.09 13.08 -1.36
C ALA A 238 11.91 11.79 -1.29
N MET A 239 12.59 11.55 -0.18
CA MET A 239 13.28 10.29 0.06
C MET A 239 12.38 9.33 0.82
N VAL A 240 12.50 8.05 0.49
CA VAL A 240 11.88 6.95 1.24
C VAL A 240 12.98 5.97 1.62
N GLN A 241 13.00 5.59 2.88
CA GLN A 241 13.98 4.66 3.43
C GLN A 241 13.26 3.62 4.29
N SER A 242 13.62 2.36 4.12
CA SER A 242 13.09 1.26 4.93
C SER A 242 14.22 0.30 5.24
N TYR A 243 14.39 -0.01 6.52
CA TYR A 243 15.35 -0.99 7.00
C TYR A 243 14.63 -1.93 7.95
N ASN A 244 14.71 -3.22 7.68
CA ASN A 244 14.07 -4.23 8.51
C ASN A 244 15.03 -5.37 8.79
N LEU A 245 15.31 -5.62 10.07
CA LEU A 245 16.12 -6.74 10.53
C LEU A 245 15.21 -7.75 11.22
N SER A 246 15.25 -9.01 10.81
CA SER A 246 14.53 -10.06 11.49
C SER A 246 15.43 -11.24 11.84
N LEU A 247 15.28 -11.74 13.05
CA LEU A 247 15.97 -12.89 13.63
C LEU A 247 14.94 -13.95 13.96
N ALA A 248 15.04 -15.13 13.39
CA ALA A 248 14.08 -16.17 13.60
C ALA A 248 14.75 -17.50 13.92
N LYS A 249 14.19 -18.21 14.89
CA LYS A 249 14.56 -19.58 15.24
C LYS A 249 13.32 -20.33 15.71
N ALA A 250 13.16 -21.54 15.27
CA ALA A 250 12.18 -22.46 15.85
C ALA A 250 12.76 -23.86 15.98
N ASP A 251 12.29 -24.58 16.97
CA ASP A 251 12.45 -26.01 17.13
C ASP A 251 11.06 -26.69 17.22
N LYS A 252 11.01 -27.98 17.51
CA LYS A 252 9.76 -28.75 17.58
C LYS A 252 8.80 -28.28 18.66
N VAL A 253 9.26 -27.51 19.63
CA VAL A 253 8.50 -27.13 20.84
C VAL A 253 8.26 -25.62 20.88
N SER A 254 9.19 -24.84 20.38
CA SER A 254 9.16 -23.37 20.48
C SER A 254 9.51 -22.68 19.15
N SER A 255 8.89 -21.53 18.92
CA SER A 255 9.19 -20.66 17.79
C SER A 255 9.40 -19.24 18.31
N HIS A 256 10.49 -18.64 17.93
CA HIS A 256 10.85 -17.27 18.32
C HIS A 256 11.17 -16.47 17.08
N LEU A 257 10.61 -15.26 17.02
CA LEU A 257 10.92 -14.26 16.02
C LEU A 257 11.11 -12.92 16.72
N PHE A 258 12.20 -12.26 16.41
CA PHE A 258 12.46 -10.88 16.75
C PHE A 258 12.60 -10.07 15.48
N SER A 259 11.89 -8.94 15.35
CA SER A 259 12.07 -8.00 14.25
C SER A 259 12.24 -6.58 14.76
N LEU A 260 13.04 -5.81 14.04
CA LEU A 260 13.25 -4.38 14.26
C LEU A 260 13.15 -3.70 12.90
N GLY A 261 12.26 -2.74 12.78
CA GLY A 261 12.01 -2.00 11.56
C GLY A 261 12.15 -0.50 11.76
N TYR A 262 12.79 0.16 10.82
CA TYR A 262 12.82 1.61 10.66
C TYR A 262 12.29 1.98 9.29
N PHE A 263 11.34 2.89 9.23
CA PHE A 263 10.77 3.43 8.01
C PHE A 263 10.70 4.94 8.10
N ASN A 264 11.24 5.62 7.11
CA ASN A 264 11.14 7.06 6.95
C ASN A 264 10.71 7.42 5.53
N GLN A 265 9.73 8.28 5.41
CA GLN A 265 9.22 8.80 4.15
C GLN A 265 9.06 10.30 4.24
N ASP A 266 9.86 11.04 3.49
CA ASP A 266 9.64 12.46 3.29
C ASP A 266 8.41 12.68 2.40
N GLY A 267 7.70 13.77 2.59
CA GLY A 267 6.59 14.15 1.72
C GLY A 267 7.06 14.90 0.48
N LEU A 268 6.27 14.83 -0.58
CA LEU A 268 6.47 15.65 -1.79
C LEU A 268 6.28 17.14 -1.50
N MET A 269 5.52 17.49 -0.48
CA MET A 269 5.45 18.86 0.04
C MET A 269 6.49 19.06 1.13
N LYS A 270 7.21 20.18 1.08
CA LYS A 270 8.17 20.56 2.12
C LYS A 270 7.51 20.51 3.51
N TYR A 271 8.27 20.11 4.53
CA TYR A 271 7.82 20.00 5.92
C TYR A 271 6.75 18.95 6.21
N THR A 272 6.50 18.05 5.28
CA THR A 272 5.67 16.86 5.53
C THR A 272 6.53 15.60 5.51
N GLY A 273 6.19 14.64 6.32
CA GLY A 273 6.91 13.36 6.39
C GLY A 273 6.30 12.40 7.38
N PHE A 274 6.76 11.18 7.36
CA PHE A 274 6.34 10.12 8.27
C PHE A 274 7.52 9.25 8.66
N GLU A 275 7.64 9.00 9.95
CA GLU A 275 8.65 8.11 10.52
C GLU A 275 7.97 7.05 11.38
N ARG A 276 8.44 5.81 11.26
CA ARG A 276 7.96 4.69 12.09
C ARG A 276 9.13 3.82 12.50
N ILE A 277 9.24 3.61 13.81
CA ILE A 277 10.12 2.61 14.42
C ILE A 277 9.20 1.51 14.94
N SER A 278 9.48 0.29 14.57
CA SER A 278 8.69 -0.88 14.99
C SER A 278 9.60 -1.95 15.55
N GLY A 279 9.22 -2.52 16.68
CA GLY A 279 9.87 -3.67 17.29
C GLY A 279 8.84 -4.73 17.59
N ARG A 280 9.15 -5.99 17.28
CA ARG A 280 8.26 -7.11 17.51
C ARG A 280 9.04 -8.28 18.08
N PHE A 281 8.40 -8.95 19.03
CA PHE A 281 8.84 -10.22 19.58
C PHE A 281 7.65 -11.19 19.57
N ASN A 282 7.88 -12.40 19.06
CA ASN A 282 6.86 -13.42 18.93
C ASN A 282 7.39 -14.79 19.40
#